data_a3e0153ee312accd7418569d76160e1f
#
_entry.id   a3e0153ee312accd7418569d76160e1f
#
_cell.length_a   1.000
_cell.length_b   1.000
_cell.length_c   1.000
_cell.angle_alpha   90.00
_cell.angle_beta   90.00
_cell.angle_gamma   90.00
#
_symmetry.space_group_name_H-M   'P 1'
#
loop_
_entity.id
_entity.type
_entity.pdbx_description
1 polymer ?
#
loop_
_entity_poly.entity_id
_entity_poly.type
_entity_poly.pdbx_seq_one_letter_code
_entity_poly.pdbx_strand_id
1 'polypeptide(L)'
;MKNIRNFCIIAHIDHGKSTLADRLLEMTGTLNQREMQNQVLDDMELEREKGITIKSHAIQMEYKARDGQTYTLNLIDTPGHVDFSYEVSRAIASCEGALLVVDATQGIQAQTISNLYLALGNDLEIIPVLNKIDMESAMIDEVKDQVVDMLGCDYDDILCASGKTGEGVDEVLEAIVNRIPSPKGDENAPLQALIFDSVFNPFRGVIAYFRVFNGAIHKGEHVKFFNTGSEYDADEVGVLKLKMVPRTEIKAGDVGYICSGIKNSKEIKVGDTITSVSNPCTEAIAGFEDVKPMVFAGVYPVEADQYEDLRASLEKLQLNDASLTFEPESSLALGFGFRCGFLGLLHMEIIQERLYREFNMDVITTVPNVSYRITTTSGDVVEVHNPSGLPEVTKIAKIEEPYILAQVITKTDFLGNVLKLCIDKRGVMKNQTYITTDRVEVNFEMPLSEIVFDFYDKLKSISKGYASFDYHRTGYQASKLAKLDILLNGEPVDALSSLIYADHAYDFGRKMCEKLKELIPRQQFDIAIQAAIGSKIIARETVKAVRKDVTAKCYGGDISRKRKLLEKQK
;
A
#
# COMPACT_ATOMS: atom_id res chain seq x y z
N MET A 1 1.32 25.27 24.05
CA MET A 1 2.26 24.67 23.09
C MET A 1 3.56 24.15 23.69
N LYS A 2 4.23 24.83 24.66
CA LYS A 2 5.57 24.41 25.15
C LYS A 2 5.68 22.95 25.63
N ASN A 3 4.62 22.40 26.21
CA ASN A 3 4.60 21.05 26.76
C ASN A 3 3.92 20.04 25.81
N ILE A 4 3.74 20.35 24.52
CA ILE A 4 3.22 19.43 23.50
C ILE A 4 4.39 18.86 22.71
N ARG A 5 4.32 17.55 22.40
CA ARG A 5 5.24 16.85 21.49
C ARG A 5 4.43 16.02 20.52
N ASN A 6 4.55 16.34 19.24
CA ASN A 6 3.90 15.58 18.18
C ASN A 6 4.96 14.76 17.46
N PHE A 7 4.79 13.46 17.43
CA PHE A 7 5.77 12.56 16.85
C PHE A 7 5.10 11.37 16.18
N CYS A 8 5.81 10.78 15.25
CA CYS A 8 5.43 9.53 14.60
C CYS A 8 6.50 8.45 14.83
N ILE A 9 6.15 7.22 14.53
CA ILE A 9 7.10 6.11 14.53
C ILE A 9 7.27 5.66 13.10
N ILE A 10 8.49 5.74 12.58
CA ILE A 10 8.88 5.24 11.28
C ILE A 10 9.73 3.98 11.44
N ALA A 11 9.34 2.94 10.74
CA ALA A 11 10.00 1.64 10.82
C ALA A 11 9.76 0.82 9.55
N HIS A 12 10.63 -0.14 9.29
CA HIS A 12 10.33 -1.20 8.34
C HIS A 12 9.28 -2.17 8.92
N ILE A 13 8.60 -2.92 8.04
CA ILE A 13 7.68 -3.99 8.44
C ILE A 13 8.40 -4.96 9.38
N ASP A 14 7.72 -5.42 10.40
CA ASP A 14 8.23 -6.35 11.43
C ASP A 14 9.37 -5.82 12.32
N HIS A 15 9.78 -4.56 12.24
CA HIS A 15 10.76 -3.96 13.17
C HIS A 15 10.20 -3.66 14.56
N GLY A 16 8.90 -3.93 14.79
CA GLY A 16 8.26 -3.83 16.10
C GLY A 16 7.69 -2.45 16.42
N LYS A 17 7.25 -1.70 15.40
CA LYS A 17 6.59 -0.40 15.52
C LYS A 17 5.40 -0.44 16.48
N SER A 18 4.40 -1.29 16.20
CA SER A 18 3.16 -1.39 17.00
C SER A 18 3.45 -1.88 18.42
N THR A 19 4.39 -2.81 18.59
CA THR A 19 4.79 -3.30 19.93
C THR A 19 5.46 -2.20 20.77
N LEU A 20 6.30 -1.37 20.15
CA LEU A 20 6.90 -0.22 20.84
C LEU A 20 5.84 0.82 21.19
N ALA A 21 4.90 1.11 20.28
CA ALA A 21 3.78 2.01 20.53
C ALA A 21 2.93 1.55 21.72
N ASP A 22 2.56 0.26 21.77
CA ASP A 22 1.83 -0.33 22.91
C ASP A 22 2.57 -0.09 24.23
N ARG A 23 3.90 -0.24 24.22
CA ARG A 23 4.73 -0.05 25.43
C ARG A 23 4.77 1.42 25.87
N LEU A 24 4.82 2.36 24.90
CA LEU A 24 4.72 3.80 25.23
C LEU A 24 3.36 4.12 25.87
N LEU A 25 2.26 3.54 25.36
CA LEU A 25 0.92 3.72 25.92
C LEU A 25 0.79 3.15 27.34
N GLU A 26 1.39 2.00 27.60
CA GLU A 26 1.41 1.38 28.93
C GLU A 26 2.19 2.25 29.93
N MET A 27 3.41 2.65 29.58
CA MET A 27 4.29 3.41 30.49
C MET A 27 3.78 4.82 30.79
N THR A 28 3.01 5.42 29.88
CA THR A 28 2.31 6.69 30.13
C THR A 28 1.00 6.54 30.92
N GLY A 29 0.61 5.30 31.25
CA GLY A 29 -0.65 5.01 31.95
C GLY A 29 -1.90 5.29 31.12
N THR A 30 -1.76 5.44 29.80
CA THR A 30 -2.87 5.64 28.86
C THR A 30 -3.69 4.36 28.71
N LEU A 31 -3.03 3.19 28.83
CA LEU A 31 -3.62 1.84 28.85
C LEU A 31 -3.55 1.26 30.27
N ASN A 32 -4.67 0.73 30.74
CA ASN A 32 -4.71 -0.09 31.95
C ASN A 32 -4.36 -1.54 31.59
N GLN A 33 -3.74 -2.29 32.52
CA GLN A 33 -3.38 -3.71 32.32
C GLN A 33 -4.54 -4.61 31.87
N ARG A 34 -5.79 -4.22 32.14
CA ARG A 34 -7.00 -4.96 31.73
C ARG A 34 -7.43 -4.67 30.29
N GLU A 35 -6.97 -3.57 29.73
CA GLU A 35 -7.28 -3.10 28.37
C GLU A 35 -6.16 -3.46 27.38
N MET A 36 -5.04 -3.99 27.89
CA MET A 36 -3.93 -4.41 27.07
C MET A 36 -4.32 -5.63 26.23
N GLN A 37 -4.45 -5.36 24.94
CA GLN A 37 -4.40 -6.35 23.88
C GLN A 37 -3.10 -6.12 23.11
N ASN A 38 -2.55 -7.14 22.48
CA ASN A 38 -1.41 -6.94 21.59
C ASN A 38 -1.82 -6.04 20.43
N GLN A 39 -0.98 -5.06 20.09
CA GLN A 39 -1.19 -4.13 18.98
C GLN A 39 -2.50 -3.33 19.11
N VAL A 40 -2.61 -2.59 20.21
CA VAL A 40 -3.82 -1.82 20.57
C VAL A 40 -4.17 -0.74 19.53
N LEU A 41 -3.17 -0.20 18.82
CA LEU A 41 -3.36 0.80 17.77
C LEU A 41 -3.80 0.16 16.44
N ASP A 42 -3.55 -1.12 16.23
CA ASP A 42 -4.01 -1.84 15.03
C ASP A 42 -5.45 -2.30 15.26
N ASP A 43 -6.41 -1.46 14.91
CA ASP A 43 -7.85 -1.67 15.17
C ASP A 43 -8.42 -2.82 14.31
N MET A 44 -7.87 -3.06 13.15
CA MET A 44 -8.32 -4.10 12.23
C MET A 44 -7.67 -5.45 12.56
N GLU A 45 -8.45 -6.52 12.56
CA GLU A 45 -7.94 -7.89 12.71
C GLU A 45 -6.89 -8.22 11.64
N LEU A 46 -7.09 -7.69 10.44
CA LEU A 46 -6.19 -7.85 9.31
C LEU A 46 -4.82 -7.17 9.54
N GLU A 47 -4.78 -6.01 10.20
CA GLU A 47 -3.55 -5.33 10.59
C GLU A 47 -2.72 -6.20 11.54
N ARG A 48 -3.38 -6.79 12.55
CA ARG A 48 -2.74 -7.68 13.53
C ARG A 48 -2.20 -8.97 12.91
N GLU A 49 -2.94 -9.58 11.98
CA GLU A 49 -2.52 -10.79 11.30
C GLU A 49 -1.35 -10.56 10.33
N LYS A 50 -1.40 -9.47 9.56
CA LYS A 50 -0.35 -9.13 8.61
C LYS A 50 0.84 -8.42 9.25
N GLY A 51 0.71 -8.00 10.52
CA GLY A 51 1.76 -7.25 11.23
C GLY A 51 2.05 -5.88 10.62
N ILE A 52 1.08 -5.27 9.95
CA ILE A 52 1.21 -3.97 9.28
C ILE A 52 0.13 -3.02 9.73
N THR A 53 0.46 -1.76 9.93
CA THR A 53 -0.52 -0.69 10.09
C THR A 53 -1.00 -0.26 8.71
N ILE A 54 -2.31 -0.30 8.50
CA ILE A 54 -2.97 0.07 7.24
C ILE A 54 -3.46 1.51 7.30
N LYS A 55 -4.04 1.91 8.45
CA LYS A 55 -4.54 3.27 8.67
C LYS A 55 -3.73 4.00 9.72
N SER A 56 -3.59 5.31 9.54
CA SER A 56 -2.96 6.16 10.55
C SER A 56 -3.89 6.31 11.75
N HIS A 57 -3.33 6.15 12.94
CA HIS A 57 -4.02 6.40 14.19
C HIS A 57 -3.31 7.51 14.96
N ALA A 58 -4.07 8.38 15.59
CA ALA A 58 -3.51 9.37 16.50
C ALA A 58 -3.97 9.07 17.91
N ILE A 59 -3.05 9.17 18.87
CA ILE A 59 -3.38 9.00 20.28
C ILE A 59 -2.64 10.00 21.13
N GLN A 60 -3.38 10.64 22.02
CA GLN A 60 -2.85 11.60 22.99
C GLN A 60 -2.54 10.90 24.31
N MET A 61 -1.30 11.04 24.76
CA MET A 61 -0.78 10.54 26.03
C MET A 61 -0.39 11.70 26.93
N GLU A 62 -0.46 11.50 28.25
CA GLU A 62 0.09 12.41 29.24
C GLU A 62 1.29 11.75 29.91
N TYR A 63 2.43 12.41 29.88
CA TYR A 63 3.67 11.90 30.47
C TYR A 63 4.26 12.89 31.45
N LYS A 64 4.51 12.43 32.68
CA LYS A 64 5.23 13.20 33.70
C LYS A 64 6.72 12.90 33.57
N ALA A 65 7.46 13.84 32.99
CA ALA A 65 8.88 13.69 32.74
C ALA A 65 9.73 13.83 34.03
N ARG A 66 11.01 13.48 33.95
CA ARG A 66 11.98 13.57 35.05
C ARG A 66 12.22 15.02 35.53
N ASP A 67 11.93 16.02 34.69
CA ASP A 67 11.97 17.44 35.06
C ASP A 67 10.79 17.87 35.97
N GLY A 68 9.85 16.96 36.24
CA GLY A 68 8.67 17.18 37.06
C GLY A 68 7.50 17.83 36.35
N GLN A 69 7.63 18.19 35.07
CA GLN A 69 6.55 18.73 34.24
C GLN A 69 5.73 17.62 33.59
N THR A 70 4.47 17.93 33.29
CA THR A 70 3.61 17.04 32.53
C THR A 70 3.58 17.50 31.08
N TYR A 71 3.85 16.58 30.18
CA TYR A 71 3.84 16.78 28.74
C TYR A 71 2.66 16.05 28.09
N THR A 72 2.11 16.69 27.07
CA THR A 72 1.13 16.07 26.15
C THR A 72 1.91 15.51 24.97
N LEU A 73 1.86 14.18 24.81
CA LEU A 73 2.52 13.47 23.73
C LEU A 73 1.45 13.01 22.75
N ASN A 74 1.48 13.52 21.54
CA ASN A 74 0.60 13.08 20.46
C ASN A 74 1.39 12.14 19.54
N LEU A 75 1.11 10.85 19.64
CA LEU A 75 1.64 9.85 18.73
C LEU A 75 0.72 9.77 17.51
N ILE A 76 1.28 9.97 16.32
CA ILE A 76 0.62 9.71 15.04
C ILE A 76 1.24 8.46 14.47
N ASP A 77 0.54 7.33 14.58
CA ASP A 77 0.98 6.06 14.03
C ASP A 77 0.81 6.05 12.52
N THR A 78 1.83 5.60 11.77
CA THR A 78 1.88 5.68 10.32
C THR A 78 1.86 4.29 9.69
N PRO A 79 1.20 4.09 8.54
CA PRO A 79 1.40 2.89 7.75
C PRO A 79 2.89 2.67 7.43
N GLY A 80 3.29 1.40 7.34
CA GLY A 80 4.70 1.05 7.08
C GLY A 80 5.00 0.68 5.62
N HIS A 81 4.00 0.65 4.74
CA HIS A 81 4.14 0.12 3.39
C HIS A 81 4.11 1.20 2.31
N VAL A 82 4.87 0.99 1.23
CA VAL A 82 5.01 1.93 0.10
C VAL A 82 3.68 2.31 -0.56
N ASP A 83 2.70 1.40 -0.61
CA ASP A 83 1.38 1.67 -1.20
C ASP A 83 0.69 2.86 -0.51
N PHE A 84 1.00 3.12 0.76
CA PHE A 84 0.43 4.20 1.58
C PHE A 84 1.38 5.38 1.77
N SER A 85 2.33 5.58 0.86
CA SER A 85 3.37 6.61 0.97
C SER A 85 2.82 8.03 1.11
N TYR A 86 1.68 8.33 0.50
CA TYR A 86 1.02 9.64 0.63
C TYR A 86 0.47 9.86 2.05
N GLU A 87 -0.25 8.89 2.61
CA GLU A 87 -0.77 8.94 3.98
C GLU A 87 0.38 9.06 4.99
N VAL A 88 1.45 8.29 4.79
CA VAL A 88 2.68 8.40 5.58
C VAL A 88 3.26 9.81 5.50
N SER A 89 3.35 10.39 4.31
CA SER A 89 3.84 11.76 4.12
C SER A 89 2.99 12.80 4.87
N ARG A 90 1.65 12.65 4.89
CA ARG A 90 0.76 13.58 5.59
C ARG A 90 0.82 13.43 7.11
N ALA A 91 0.92 12.20 7.59
CA ALA A 91 1.14 11.93 9.02
C ALA A 91 2.49 12.49 9.50
N ILE A 92 3.56 12.27 8.74
CA ILE A 92 4.90 12.84 9.01
C ILE A 92 4.85 14.38 9.03
N ALA A 93 4.20 15.00 8.04
CA ALA A 93 4.04 16.46 7.98
C ALA A 93 3.27 17.05 9.19
N SER A 94 2.52 16.22 9.91
CA SER A 94 1.79 16.62 11.11
C SER A 94 2.63 16.56 12.40
N CYS A 95 3.90 16.16 12.32
CA CYS A 95 4.79 15.93 13.45
C CYS A 95 5.96 16.91 13.47
N GLU A 96 6.59 17.07 14.64
CA GLU A 96 7.87 17.77 14.84
C GLU A 96 9.03 16.79 15.01
N GLY A 97 8.76 15.52 15.29
CA GLY A 97 9.79 14.51 15.45
C GLY A 97 9.35 13.12 15.02
N ALA A 98 10.31 12.25 14.82
CA ALA A 98 10.09 10.85 14.47
C ALA A 98 11.02 9.93 15.25
N LEU A 99 10.45 8.84 15.78
CA LEU A 99 11.24 7.70 16.25
C LEU A 99 11.59 6.83 15.06
N LEU A 100 12.87 6.73 14.72
CA LEU A 100 13.38 5.83 13.70
C LEU A 100 13.70 4.47 14.34
N VAL A 101 12.79 3.51 14.18
CA VAL A 101 12.92 2.20 14.81
C VAL A 101 13.61 1.23 13.87
N VAL A 102 14.73 0.69 14.32
CA VAL A 102 15.53 -0.31 13.59
C VAL A 102 15.60 -1.58 14.42
N ASP A 103 15.30 -2.72 13.81
CA ASP A 103 15.44 -4.04 14.43
C ASP A 103 16.92 -4.38 14.59
N ALA A 104 17.38 -4.60 15.83
CA ALA A 104 18.76 -4.95 16.15
C ALA A 104 19.22 -6.30 15.55
N THR A 105 18.28 -7.14 15.10
CA THR A 105 18.59 -8.44 14.48
C THR A 105 18.68 -8.37 12.95
N GLN A 106 18.07 -7.34 12.32
CA GLN A 106 17.99 -7.22 10.87
C GLN A 106 18.78 -6.01 10.33
N GLY A 107 18.93 -4.95 11.13
CA GLY A 107 19.55 -3.68 10.73
C GLY A 107 18.68 -2.87 9.77
N ILE A 108 19.30 -1.94 9.05
CA ILE A 108 18.62 -0.99 8.15
C ILE A 108 18.02 -1.73 6.94
N GLN A 109 16.80 -1.32 6.57
CA GLN A 109 16.02 -1.87 5.45
C GLN A 109 15.55 -0.75 4.51
N ALA A 110 15.07 -1.08 3.30
CA ALA A 110 14.71 -0.09 2.27
C ALA A 110 13.67 0.93 2.75
N GLN A 111 12.58 0.48 3.39
CA GLN A 111 11.56 1.39 3.92
C GLN A 111 12.07 2.29 5.05
N THR A 112 13.06 1.83 5.82
CA THR A 112 13.73 2.67 6.83
C THR A 112 14.34 3.91 6.16
N ILE A 113 15.04 3.72 5.05
CA ILE A 113 15.69 4.80 4.31
C ILE A 113 14.66 5.71 3.65
N SER A 114 13.67 5.15 2.95
CA SER A 114 12.63 5.95 2.26
C SER A 114 11.85 6.82 3.24
N ASN A 115 11.40 6.25 4.37
CA ASN A 115 10.68 6.99 5.39
C ASN A 115 11.55 8.03 6.11
N LEU A 116 12.84 7.73 6.29
CA LEU A 116 13.79 8.70 6.83
C LEU A 116 13.91 9.93 5.93
N TYR A 117 14.05 9.74 4.62
CA TYR A 117 14.10 10.88 3.68
C TYR A 117 12.81 11.71 3.69
N LEU A 118 11.65 11.07 3.83
CA LEU A 118 10.38 11.79 4.01
C LEU A 118 10.37 12.63 5.30
N ALA A 119 10.89 12.08 6.41
CA ALA A 119 10.97 12.78 7.68
C ALA A 119 11.96 13.96 7.61
N LEU A 120 13.14 13.75 7.04
CA LEU A 120 14.14 14.81 6.84
C LEU A 120 13.64 15.91 5.90
N GLY A 121 12.90 15.56 4.85
CA GLY A 121 12.28 16.53 3.93
C GLY A 121 11.20 17.41 4.59
N ASN A 122 10.68 17.00 5.75
CA ASN A 122 9.76 17.78 6.59
C ASN A 122 10.44 18.41 7.82
N ASP A 123 11.76 18.46 7.87
CA ASP A 123 12.56 19.04 8.97
C ASP A 123 12.26 18.42 10.36
N LEU A 124 11.91 17.12 10.42
CA LEU A 124 11.65 16.45 11.69
C LEU A 124 12.95 16.16 12.45
N GLU A 125 12.89 16.30 13.77
CA GLU A 125 13.92 15.76 14.67
C GLU A 125 13.85 14.22 14.67
N ILE A 126 14.95 13.55 14.33
CA ILE A 126 15.03 12.09 14.27
C ILE A 126 15.66 11.54 15.53
N ILE A 127 14.94 10.65 16.21
CA ILE A 127 15.44 9.90 17.35
C ILE A 127 15.62 8.44 16.94
N PRO A 128 16.85 7.96 16.72
CA PRO A 128 17.10 6.57 16.37
C PRO A 128 16.94 5.66 17.60
N VAL A 129 16.17 4.57 17.42
CA VAL A 129 15.88 3.57 18.44
C VAL A 129 16.16 2.17 17.88
N LEU A 130 17.14 1.48 18.45
CA LEU A 130 17.34 0.05 18.20
C LEU A 130 16.35 -0.73 19.04
N ASN A 131 15.46 -1.47 18.36
CA ASN A 131 14.46 -2.31 19.01
C ASN A 131 14.88 -3.80 18.99
N LYS A 132 14.22 -4.61 19.81
CA LYS A 132 14.44 -6.04 19.97
C LYS A 132 15.82 -6.40 20.52
N ILE A 133 16.36 -5.58 21.40
CA ILE A 133 17.65 -5.85 22.06
C ILE A 133 17.61 -7.08 22.99
N ASP A 134 16.41 -7.55 23.35
CA ASP A 134 16.17 -8.77 24.12
C ASP A 134 16.43 -10.07 23.34
N MET A 135 16.63 -9.98 22.04
CA MET A 135 16.87 -11.16 21.18
C MET A 135 18.34 -11.58 21.24
N GLU A 136 18.59 -12.89 21.37
CA GLU A 136 19.96 -13.45 21.36
C GLU A 136 20.73 -13.16 20.06
N SER A 137 20.02 -12.94 18.96
CA SER A 137 20.57 -12.60 17.64
C SER A 137 20.77 -11.09 17.41
N ALA A 138 20.58 -10.25 18.44
CA ALA A 138 20.75 -8.82 18.32
C ALA A 138 22.22 -8.44 18.10
N MET A 139 22.49 -7.67 17.05
CA MET A 139 23.81 -7.17 16.64
C MET A 139 23.90 -5.67 16.95
N ILE A 140 23.85 -5.33 18.23
CA ILE A 140 23.64 -3.92 18.69
C ILE A 140 24.72 -3.01 18.13
N ASP A 141 26.02 -3.35 18.30
CA ASP A 141 27.12 -2.48 17.87
C ASP A 141 27.15 -2.34 16.35
N GLU A 142 26.99 -3.42 15.60
CA GLU A 142 26.98 -3.42 14.14
C GLU A 142 25.82 -2.56 13.58
N VAL A 143 24.62 -2.70 14.17
CA VAL A 143 23.45 -1.93 13.71
C VAL A 143 23.56 -0.47 14.13
N LYS A 144 24.16 -0.16 15.27
CA LYS A 144 24.50 1.23 15.64
C LYS A 144 25.44 1.88 14.64
N ASP A 145 26.50 1.16 14.22
CA ASP A 145 27.41 1.65 13.18
C ASP A 145 26.69 1.96 11.87
N GLN A 146 25.75 1.10 11.44
CA GLN A 146 24.91 1.36 10.26
C GLN A 146 24.07 2.63 10.41
N VAL A 147 23.49 2.87 11.58
CA VAL A 147 22.68 4.06 11.88
C VAL A 147 23.53 5.33 11.91
N VAL A 148 24.73 5.27 12.50
CA VAL A 148 25.69 6.38 12.50
C VAL A 148 26.10 6.75 11.07
N ASP A 149 26.43 5.75 10.25
CA ASP A 149 26.80 5.96 8.84
C ASP A 149 25.66 6.58 8.03
N MET A 150 24.41 6.23 8.34
CA MET A 150 23.24 6.72 7.62
C MET A 150 22.82 8.14 8.07
N LEU A 151 22.80 8.40 9.39
CA LEU A 151 22.30 9.66 9.97
C LEU A 151 23.40 10.70 10.21
N GLY A 152 24.64 10.27 10.36
CA GLY A 152 25.73 11.14 10.81
C GLY A 152 25.58 11.60 12.26
N CYS A 153 24.82 10.85 13.09
CA CYS A 153 24.62 11.14 14.52
C CYS A 153 25.74 10.54 15.37
N ASP A 154 25.84 10.97 16.64
CA ASP A 154 26.76 10.37 17.58
C ASP A 154 26.25 8.97 18.01
N TYR A 155 27.18 8.06 18.28
CA TYR A 155 26.89 6.69 18.70
C TYR A 155 26.04 6.62 19.98
N ASP A 156 26.26 7.55 20.90
CA ASP A 156 25.53 7.65 22.18
C ASP A 156 24.12 8.25 22.04
N ASP A 157 23.81 8.85 20.89
CA ASP A 157 22.45 9.36 20.58
C ASP A 157 21.47 8.26 20.22
N ILE A 158 21.97 7.07 19.92
CA ILE A 158 21.16 5.92 19.50
C ILE A 158 20.68 5.18 20.75
N LEU A 159 19.35 5.21 20.96
CA LEU A 159 18.70 4.54 22.07
C LEU A 159 18.54 3.04 21.78
N CYS A 160 18.63 2.25 22.85
CA CYS A 160 18.41 0.82 22.80
C CYS A 160 17.16 0.47 23.60
N ALA A 161 16.22 -0.23 23.01
CA ALA A 161 14.96 -0.58 23.66
C ALA A 161 14.45 -1.97 23.25
N SER A 162 13.57 -2.52 24.08
CA SER A 162 12.76 -3.67 23.73
C SER A 162 11.28 -3.34 23.93
N GLY A 163 10.54 -3.22 22.84
CA GLY A 163 9.09 -3.10 22.89
C GLY A 163 8.41 -4.28 23.59
N LYS A 164 9.02 -5.47 23.55
CA LYS A 164 8.51 -6.68 24.19
C LYS A 164 8.68 -6.67 25.71
N THR A 165 9.86 -6.32 26.21
CA THR A 165 10.17 -6.37 27.65
C THR A 165 9.92 -5.04 28.34
N GLY A 166 9.93 -3.92 27.62
CA GLY A 166 9.86 -2.56 28.16
C GLY A 166 11.22 -1.96 28.52
N GLU A 167 12.31 -2.70 28.36
CA GLU A 167 13.67 -2.22 28.63
C GLU A 167 14.01 -1.02 27.75
N GLY A 168 14.57 0.04 28.34
CA GLY A 168 15.00 1.25 27.66
C GLY A 168 13.88 2.17 27.13
N VAL A 169 12.61 1.82 27.31
CA VAL A 169 11.49 2.61 26.79
C VAL A 169 11.28 3.92 27.58
N ASP A 170 11.66 3.94 28.85
CA ASP A 170 11.68 5.16 29.66
C ASP A 170 12.68 6.20 29.13
N GLU A 171 13.84 5.78 28.64
CA GLU A 171 14.80 6.67 27.97
C GLU A 171 14.26 7.18 26.64
N VAL A 172 13.48 6.38 25.92
CA VAL A 172 12.79 6.82 24.69
C VAL A 172 11.78 7.93 25.02
N LEU A 173 10.98 7.78 26.09
CA LEU A 173 10.03 8.82 26.52
C LEU A 173 10.74 10.12 26.93
N GLU A 174 11.84 10.04 27.69
CA GLU A 174 12.64 11.21 28.04
C GLU A 174 13.27 11.87 26.81
N ALA A 175 13.74 11.08 25.84
CA ALA A 175 14.28 11.62 24.58
C ALA A 175 13.20 12.36 23.77
N ILE A 176 11.97 11.83 23.70
CA ILE A 176 10.84 12.51 23.05
C ILE A 176 10.64 13.90 23.67
N VAL A 177 10.60 13.99 25.00
CA VAL A 177 10.40 15.25 25.70
C VAL A 177 11.54 16.24 25.48
N ASN A 178 12.80 15.77 25.55
CA ASN A 178 13.98 16.62 25.56
C ASN A 178 14.47 16.99 24.15
N ARG A 179 14.32 16.10 23.14
CA ARG A 179 14.88 16.28 21.80
C ARG A 179 13.86 16.82 20.81
N ILE A 180 12.61 16.32 20.85
CA ILE A 180 11.58 16.81 19.91
C ILE A 180 11.19 18.23 20.29
N PRO A 181 11.24 19.19 19.35
CA PRO A 181 10.84 20.56 19.63
C PRO A 181 9.34 20.67 19.90
N SER A 182 8.95 21.71 20.64
CA SER A 182 7.54 22.04 20.76
C SER A 182 6.98 22.55 19.44
N PRO A 183 5.67 22.35 19.17
CA PRO A 183 5.04 22.86 17.97
C PRO A 183 5.19 24.37 17.83
N LYS A 184 5.38 24.82 16.59
CA LYS A 184 5.36 26.24 16.23
C LYS A 184 3.97 26.60 15.73
N GLY A 185 3.52 27.85 15.97
CA GLY A 185 2.23 28.35 15.49
C GLY A 185 1.75 29.53 16.31
N ASP A 186 0.72 30.20 15.81
CA ASP A 186 0.07 31.33 16.46
C ASP A 186 -1.40 31.02 16.74
N GLU A 187 -1.79 30.95 18.00
CA GLU A 187 -3.17 30.66 18.42
C GLU A 187 -4.16 31.78 18.01
N ASN A 188 -3.68 33.00 17.68
CA ASN A 188 -4.51 34.13 17.30
C ASN A 188 -4.60 34.31 15.78
N ALA A 189 -3.86 33.55 15.00
CA ALA A 189 -3.93 33.58 13.54
C ALA A 189 -5.20 32.90 13.00
N PRO A 190 -5.55 33.09 11.73
CA PRO A 190 -6.62 32.32 11.09
C PRO A 190 -6.40 30.81 11.19
N LEU A 191 -7.47 30.06 11.36
CA LEU A 191 -7.40 28.60 11.48
C LEU A 191 -6.75 27.96 10.25
N GLN A 192 -5.70 27.20 10.50
CA GLN A 192 -5.05 26.30 9.56
C GLN A 192 -4.82 24.94 10.22
N ALA A 193 -5.55 23.91 9.79
CA ALA A 193 -5.37 22.55 10.29
C ALA A 193 -5.22 21.58 9.14
N LEU A 194 -4.24 20.68 9.22
CA LEU A 194 -3.95 19.65 8.22
C LEU A 194 -4.70 18.37 8.54
N ILE A 195 -5.45 17.85 7.61
CA ILE A 195 -6.06 16.52 7.69
C ILE A 195 -5.01 15.48 7.32
N PHE A 196 -4.68 14.57 8.24
CA PHE A 196 -3.74 13.49 7.96
C PHE A 196 -4.41 12.12 7.80
N ASP A 197 -5.65 11.92 8.29
CA ASP A 197 -6.45 10.72 8.05
C ASP A 197 -7.93 10.98 8.25
N SER A 198 -8.78 10.03 7.85
CA SER A 198 -10.23 10.07 8.08
C SER A 198 -10.83 8.66 8.18
N VAL A 199 -11.90 8.54 8.99
CA VAL A 199 -12.64 7.30 9.20
C VAL A 199 -14.13 7.56 9.05
N PHE A 200 -14.83 6.68 8.37
CA PHE A 200 -16.29 6.75 8.28
C PHE A 200 -16.96 6.00 9.45
N ASN A 201 -17.87 6.68 10.12
CA ASN A 201 -18.72 6.10 11.14
C ASN A 201 -20.19 6.15 10.67
N PRO A 202 -20.94 5.02 10.66
CA PRO A 202 -22.31 4.99 10.14
C PRO A 202 -23.29 5.96 10.84
N PHE A 203 -22.99 6.32 12.10
CA PHE A 203 -23.84 7.19 12.92
C PHE A 203 -23.40 8.65 12.91
N ARG A 204 -22.11 8.91 12.72
CA ARG A 204 -21.48 10.24 12.81
C ARG A 204 -21.02 10.81 11.47
N GLY A 205 -21.04 10.00 10.41
CA GLY A 205 -20.48 10.35 9.12
C GLY A 205 -18.95 10.24 9.12
N VAL A 206 -18.29 11.00 8.26
CA VAL A 206 -16.82 11.05 8.19
C VAL A 206 -16.27 11.82 9.37
N ILE A 207 -15.33 11.20 10.08
CA ILE A 207 -14.55 11.78 11.16
C ILE A 207 -13.15 12.06 10.60
N ALA A 208 -12.75 13.33 10.51
CA ALA A 208 -11.41 13.69 10.04
C ALA A 208 -10.48 13.89 11.23
N TYR A 209 -9.27 13.35 11.12
CA TYR A 209 -8.17 13.56 12.08
C TYR A 209 -7.26 14.63 11.54
N PHE A 210 -6.96 15.62 12.40
CA PHE A 210 -6.21 16.79 11.97
C PHE A 210 -5.18 17.26 13.02
N ARG A 211 -4.20 18.00 12.55
CA ARG A 211 -3.26 18.76 13.34
C ARG A 211 -3.50 20.26 13.11
N VAL A 212 -3.68 21.05 14.18
CA VAL A 212 -3.79 22.50 14.08
C VAL A 212 -2.40 23.14 14.03
N PHE A 213 -2.08 23.82 12.94
CA PHE A 213 -0.85 24.60 12.80
C PHE A 213 -1.00 26.02 13.33
N ASN A 214 -2.08 26.71 12.97
CA ASN A 214 -2.39 28.06 13.40
C ASN A 214 -3.85 28.18 13.81
N GLY A 215 -4.15 29.14 14.69
CA GLY A 215 -5.50 29.41 15.15
C GLY A 215 -6.04 28.37 16.12
N ALA A 216 -7.34 28.27 16.18
CA ALA A 216 -8.07 27.28 16.94
C ALA A 216 -9.36 26.93 16.21
N ILE A 217 -9.84 25.71 16.40
CA ILE A 217 -11.15 25.25 15.93
C ILE A 217 -12.09 25.06 17.11
N HIS A 218 -13.31 25.57 17.01
CA HIS A 218 -14.30 25.52 18.08
C HIS A 218 -15.47 24.62 17.71
N LYS A 219 -16.06 24.00 18.71
CA LYS A 219 -17.32 23.26 18.53
C LYS A 219 -18.41 24.21 18.02
N GLY A 220 -19.13 23.81 16.98
CA GLY A 220 -20.19 24.58 16.33
C GLY A 220 -19.69 25.65 15.36
N GLU A 221 -18.38 25.74 15.12
CA GLU A 221 -17.80 26.68 14.15
C GLU A 221 -18.11 26.23 12.72
N HIS A 222 -18.41 27.19 11.82
CA HIS A 222 -18.57 26.93 10.41
C HIS A 222 -17.19 26.90 9.73
N VAL A 223 -16.80 25.73 9.24
CA VAL A 223 -15.47 25.48 8.67
C VAL A 223 -15.55 25.17 7.19
N LYS A 224 -14.44 25.41 6.51
CA LYS A 224 -14.25 25.13 5.09
C LYS A 224 -13.04 24.24 4.89
N PHE A 225 -13.17 23.25 4.03
CA PHE A 225 -12.08 22.43 3.50
C PHE A 225 -11.51 23.17 2.28
N PHE A 226 -10.27 23.60 2.36
CA PHE A 226 -9.70 24.59 1.44
C PHE A 226 -9.64 24.11 -0.01
N ASN A 227 -9.15 22.88 -0.25
CA ASN A 227 -8.95 22.34 -1.60
C ASN A 227 -10.22 21.75 -2.20
N THR A 228 -11.07 21.09 -1.41
CA THR A 228 -12.35 20.57 -1.89
C THR A 228 -13.43 21.65 -1.99
N GLY A 229 -13.28 22.76 -1.25
CA GLY A 229 -14.24 23.86 -1.22
C GLY A 229 -15.51 23.57 -0.42
N SER A 230 -15.64 22.38 0.18
CA SER A 230 -16.81 21.97 0.96
C SER A 230 -16.86 22.73 2.30
N GLU A 231 -18.06 23.09 2.75
CA GLU A 231 -18.29 23.85 3.99
C GLU A 231 -19.24 23.09 4.90
N TYR A 232 -18.91 23.02 6.20
CA TYR A 232 -19.70 22.29 7.19
C TYR A 232 -19.59 22.92 8.58
N ASP A 233 -20.52 22.58 9.45
CA ASP A 233 -20.43 22.92 10.87
C ASP A 233 -19.60 21.87 11.62
N ALA A 234 -18.72 22.31 12.49
CA ALA A 234 -17.96 21.45 13.38
C ALA A 234 -18.84 21.00 14.55
N ASP A 235 -19.76 20.05 14.31
CA ASP A 235 -20.73 19.59 15.31
C ASP A 235 -20.04 19.12 16.60
N GLU A 236 -18.92 18.43 16.46
CA GLU A 236 -18.08 17.97 17.55
C GLU A 236 -16.61 18.07 17.16
N VAL A 237 -15.80 18.59 18.08
CA VAL A 237 -14.33 18.55 18.03
C VAL A 237 -13.80 17.94 19.31
N GLY A 238 -12.63 17.31 19.26
CA GLY A 238 -12.05 16.70 20.44
C GLY A 238 -10.67 16.12 20.20
N VAL A 239 -10.16 15.43 21.20
CA VAL A 239 -8.86 14.76 21.17
C VAL A 239 -9.04 13.25 21.14
N LEU A 240 -8.06 12.56 20.57
CA LEU A 240 -8.03 11.11 20.48
C LEU A 240 -7.18 10.57 21.64
N LYS A 241 -7.84 10.01 22.64
CA LYS A 241 -7.25 9.08 23.61
C LYS A 241 -7.58 7.66 23.13
N LEU A 242 -7.65 6.67 23.99
CA LEU A 242 -8.20 5.35 23.61
C LEU A 242 -9.64 5.44 23.06
N LYS A 243 -10.33 6.49 23.46
CA LYS A 243 -11.66 6.87 22.95
C LYS A 243 -11.64 8.34 22.58
N MET A 244 -12.51 8.73 21.66
CA MET A 244 -12.73 10.13 21.34
C MET A 244 -13.23 10.89 22.57
N VAL A 245 -12.52 11.96 22.93
CA VAL A 245 -12.87 12.82 24.07
C VAL A 245 -13.24 14.20 23.55
N PRO A 246 -14.54 14.55 23.56
CA PRO A 246 -15.01 15.85 23.10
C PRO A 246 -14.38 17.01 23.87
N ARG A 247 -14.10 18.11 23.16
CA ARG A 247 -13.59 19.37 23.69
C ARG A 247 -14.44 20.54 23.19
N THR A 248 -14.28 21.68 23.78
CA THR A 248 -14.90 22.93 23.30
C THR A 248 -14.08 23.56 22.19
N GLU A 249 -12.76 23.38 22.24
CA GLU A 249 -11.80 23.91 21.26
C GLU A 249 -10.56 23.01 21.15
N ILE A 250 -9.89 23.05 19.99
CA ILE A 250 -8.56 22.50 19.74
C ILE A 250 -7.68 23.62 19.20
N LYS A 251 -6.53 23.86 19.81
CA LYS A 251 -5.65 25.00 19.53
C LYS A 251 -4.45 24.61 18.70
N ALA A 252 -3.77 25.65 18.18
CA ALA A 252 -2.49 25.52 17.49
C ALA A 252 -1.51 24.63 18.29
N GLY A 253 -0.89 23.69 17.58
CA GLY A 253 0.05 22.72 18.13
C GLY A 253 -0.59 21.40 18.55
N ASP A 254 -1.90 21.31 18.68
CA ASP A 254 -2.56 20.07 19.15
C ASP A 254 -3.14 19.24 17.99
N VAL A 255 -3.36 17.98 18.27
CA VAL A 255 -3.94 16.99 17.36
C VAL A 255 -5.35 16.68 17.83
N GLY A 256 -6.29 16.63 16.91
CA GLY A 256 -7.68 16.39 17.24
C GLY A 256 -8.48 15.72 16.12
N TYR A 257 -9.77 15.61 16.37
CA TYR A 257 -10.74 15.12 15.38
C TYR A 257 -11.91 16.09 15.24
N ILE A 258 -12.57 16.05 14.09
CA ILE A 258 -13.81 16.76 13.79
C ILE A 258 -14.86 15.79 13.26
N CYS A 259 -16.10 15.94 13.77
CA CYS A 259 -17.31 15.32 13.24
C CYS A 259 -18.22 16.43 12.70
N SER A 260 -18.62 16.31 11.44
CA SER A 260 -19.46 17.32 10.75
C SER A 260 -20.64 16.68 10.00
N GLY A 261 -21.01 15.45 10.35
CA GLY A 261 -22.12 14.73 9.72
C GLY A 261 -21.96 14.45 8.21
N ILE A 262 -20.74 14.54 7.68
CA ILE A 262 -20.44 14.36 6.26
C ILE A 262 -20.66 12.91 5.87
N LYS A 263 -21.49 12.67 4.85
CA LYS A 263 -21.86 11.32 4.41
C LYS A 263 -21.03 10.82 3.22
N ASN A 264 -20.35 11.73 2.53
CA ASN A 264 -19.57 11.42 1.32
C ASN A 264 -18.08 11.62 1.62
N SER A 265 -17.31 10.54 1.64
CA SER A 265 -15.85 10.59 1.88
C SER A 265 -15.08 11.41 0.84
N LYS A 266 -15.62 11.61 -0.36
CA LYS A 266 -14.97 12.41 -1.41
C LYS A 266 -14.91 13.91 -1.08
N GLU A 267 -15.70 14.36 -0.12
CA GLU A 267 -15.76 15.76 0.30
C GLU A 267 -14.68 16.10 1.35
N ILE A 268 -14.09 15.09 1.96
CA ILE A 268 -12.91 15.23 2.84
C ILE A 268 -11.77 14.41 2.23
N LYS A 269 -10.69 15.08 1.93
CA LYS A 269 -9.48 14.42 1.42
C LYS A 269 -8.34 14.55 2.41
N VAL A 270 -7.58 13.47 2.57
CA VAL A 270 -6.31 13.48 3.32
C VAL A 270 -5.38 14.50 2.66
N GLY A 271 -4.70 15.30 3.48
CA GLY A 271 -3.84 16.39 3.02
C GLY A 271 -4.55 17.74 2.82
N ASP A 272 -5.88 17.79 2.91
CA ASP A 272 -6.62 19.05 2.81
C ASP A 272 -6.44 19.91 4.08
N THR A 273 -6.69 21.21 3.94
CA THR A 273 -6.58 22.19 5.03
C THR A 273 -7.96 22.60 5.50
N ILE A 274 -8.21 22.51 6.80
CA ILE A 274 -9.41 23.06 7.45
C ILE A 274 -9.15 24.52 7.80
N THR A 275 -10.07 25.39 7.44
CA THR A 275 -10.05 26.81 7.83
C THR A 275 -11.43 27.27 8.31
N SER A 276 -11.50 28.41 9.00
CA SER A 276 -12.76 29.03 9.39
C SER A 276 -13.39 29.79 8.22
N VAL A 277 -14.70 29.68 8.04
CA VAL A 277 -15.40 30.46 7.02
C VAL A 277 -15.44 31.94 7.38
N SER A 278 -15.53 32.26 8.68
CA SER A 278 -15.59 33.65 9.18
C SER A 278 -14.25 34.38 9.08
N ASN A 279 -13.14 33.66 9.20
CA ASN A 279 -11.78 34.20 9.13
C ASN A 279 -10.87 33.19 8.41
N PRO A 280 -11.00 33.07 7.07
CA PRO A 280 -10.29 32.07 6.32
C PRO A 280 -8.78 32.36 6.23
N CYS A 281 -7.97 31.31 6.23
CA CYS A 281 -6.55 31.43 5.91
C CYS A 281 -6.35 31.80 4.45
N THR A 282 -5.23 32.43 4.15
CA THR A 282 -4.91 32.89 2.78
C THR A 282 -4.33 31.78 1.92
N GLU A 283 -3.67 30.80 2.54
CA GLU A 283 -2.97 29.71 1.86
C GLU A 283 -3.29 28.37 2.53
N ALA A 284 -3.41 27.32 1.71
CA ALA A 284 -3.48 25.96 2.20
C ALA A 284 -2.12 25.50 2.72
N ILE A 285 -2.12 24.51 3.60
CA ILE A 285 -0.90 23.81 4.01
C ILE A 285 -0.37 23.05 2.80
N ALA A 286 0.93 23.18 2.53
CA ALA A 286 1.57 22.61 1.36
C ALA A 286 1.51 21.07 1.33
N GLY A 287 1.54 20.50 0.12
CA GLY A 287 1.67 19.06 -0.11
C GLY A 287 0.35 18.31 -0.27
N PHE A 288 -0.75 19.02 -0.52
CA PHE A 288 -1.98 18.36 -0.98
C PHE A 288 -1.79 17.77 -2.38
N GLU A 289 -2.09 16.48 -2.52
CA GLU A 289 -2.08 15.77 -3.79
C GLU A 289 -3.36 14.95 -3.96
N ASP A 290 -3.89 14.95 -5.16
CA ASP A 290 -4.99 14.04 -5.49
C ASP A 290 -4.41 12.68 -5.88
N VAL A 291 -4.40 11.76 -4.94
CA VAL A 291 -3.79 10.44 -5.10
C VAL A 291 -4.56 9.64 -6.13
N LYS A 292 -3.88 9.24 -7.20
CA LYS A 292 -4.47 8.43 -8.26
C LYS A 292 -4.08 6.96 -8.11
N PRO A 293 -5.02 6.03 -8.35
CA PRO A 293 -4.72 4.61 -8.40
C PRO A 293 -3.59 4.30 -9.39
N MET A 294 -2.80 3.28 -9.07
CA MET A 294 -1.69 2.82 -9.90
C MET A 294 -1.91 1.43 -10.49
N VAL A 295 -2.65 0.59 -9.78
CA VAL A 295 -2.95 -0.78 -10.16
C VAL A 295 -4.45 -0.92 -10.34
N PHE A 296 -4.85 -1.58 -11.41
CA PHE A 296 -6.26 -1.77 -11.77
C PHE A 296 -6.55 -3.24 -11.99
N ALA A 297 -7.65 -3.72 -11.42
CA ALA A 297 -8.14 -5.08 -11.66
C ALA A 297 -9.66 -5.09 -11.78
N GLY A 298 -10.19 -6.00 -12.57
CA GLY A 298 -11.62 -6.31 -12.56
C GLY A 298 -11.95 -7.16 -11.33
N VAL A 299 -12.99 -6.81 -10.61
CA VAL A 299 -13.50 -7.53 -9.43
C VAL A 299 -14.90 -7.99 -9.72
N TYR A 300 -15.12 -9.30 -9.72
CA TYR A 300 -16.38 -9.94 -10.09
C TYR A 300 -16.87 -10.83 -8.95
N PRO A 301 -18.17 -10.86 -8.67
CA PRO A 301 -18.70 -11.79 -7.68
C PRO A 301 -18.62 -13.22 -8.23
N VAL A 302 -18.39 -14.21 -7.36
CA VAL A 302 -18.41 -15.62 -7.74
C VAL A 302 -19.80 -16.04 -8.21
N GLU A 303 -20.84 -15.59 -7.53
CA GLU A 303 -22.23 -15.80 -7.89
C GLU A 303 -22.80 -14.55 -8.59
N ALA A 304 -23.32 -14.72 -9.80
CA ALA A 304 -23.74 -13.59 -10.65
C ALA A 304 -24.89 -12.74 -10.06
N ASP A 305 -25.70 -13.28 -9.18
CA ASP A 305 -26.81 -12.61 -8.48
C ASP A 305 -26.32 -11.67 -7.36
N GLN A 306 -25.06 -11.80 -6.93
CA GLN A 306 -24.43 -10.95 -5.89
C GLN A 306 -23.85 -9.63 -6.43
N TYR A 307 -24.11 -9.25 -7.66
CA TYR A 307 -23.57 -8.00 -8.25
C TYR A 307 -23.94 -6.74 -7.46
N GLU A 308 -25.20 -6.61 -7.05
CA GLU A 308 -25.64 -5.44 -6.27
C GLU A 308 -25.09 -5.45 -4.83
N ASP A 309 -24.90 -6.64 -4.25
CA ASP A 309 -24.26 -6.79 -2.93
C ASP A 309 -22.78 -6.40 -2.99
N LEU A 310 -22.07 -6.79 -4.06
CA LEU A 310 -20.69 -6.37 -4.32
C LEU A 310 -20.59 -4.85 -4.48
N ARG A 311 -21.53 -4.23 -5.23
CA ARG A 311 -21.61 -2.78 -5.37
C ARG A 311 -21.74 -2.10 -4.01
N ALA A 312 -22.72 -2.52 -3.21
CA ALA A 312 -22.96 -1.96 -1.88
C ALA A 312 -21.75 -2.14 -0.95
N SER A 313 -21.03 -3.26 -1.07
CA SER A 313 -19.82 -3.54 -0.30
C SER A 313 -18.66 -2.61 -0.71
N LEU A 314 -18.45 -2.43 -2.01
CA LEU A 314 -17.42 -1.51 -2.53
C LEU A 314 -17.72 -0.05 -2.16
N GLU A 315 -18.99 0.38 -2.21
CA GLU A 315 -19.42 1.71 -1.75
C GLU A 315 -19.10 1.93 -0.28
N LYS A 316 -19.38 0.94 0.59
CA LYS A 316 -19.05 1.00 2.01
C LYS A 316 -17.54 1.02 2.26
N LEU A 317 -16.76 0.23 1.53
CA LEU A 317 -15.29 0.27 1.62
C LEU A 317 -14.74 1.63 1.19
N GLN A 318 -15.26 2.21 0.12
CA GLN A 318 -14.84 3.54 -0.37
C GLN A 318 -15.12 4.66 0.64
N LEU A 319 -16.14 4.52 1.52
CA LEU A 319 -16.38 5.48 2.60
C LEU A 319 -15.20 5.52 3.60
N ASN A 320 -14.55 4.38 3.82
CA ASN A 320 -13.40 4.26 4.72
C ASN A 320 -12.06 4.40 4.00
N ASP A 321 -12.06 4.30 2.68
CA ASP A 321 -10.85 4.31 1.86
C ASP A 321 -11.09 5.13 0.58
N ALA A 322 -10.82 6.42 0.69
CA ALA A 322 -11.04 7.36 -0.41
C ALA A 322 -10.14 7.11 -1.64
N SER A 323 -9.07 6.32 -1.48
CA SER A 323 -8.15 5.96 -2.55
C SER A 323 -8.69 4.84 -3.45
N LEU A 324 -9.63 4.03 -2.94
CA LEU A 324 -10.33 3.01 -3.73
C LEU A 324 -11.25 3.68 -4.76
N THR A 325 -11.03 3.40 -6.02
CA THR A 325 -11.93 3.80 -7.10
C THR A 325 -12.55 2.57 -7.74
N PHE A 326 -13.80 2.66 -8.16
CA PHE A 326 -14.44 1.59 -8.92
C PHE A 326 -15.48 2.13 -9.88
N GLU A 327 -15.63 1.45 -11.00
CA GLU A 327 -16.62 1.72 -12.03
C GLU A 327 -17.19 0.41 -12.57
N PRO A 328 -18.46 0.38 -13.01
CA PRO A 328 -19.07 -0.81 -13.58
C PRO A 328 -18.28 -1.33 -14.78
N GLU A 329 -18.08 -2.64 -14.81
CA GLU A 329 -17.44 -3.33 -15.93
C GLU A 329 -18.20 -4.62 -16.24
N SER A 330 -18.14 -5.06 -17.49
CA SER A 330 -18.67 -6.35 -17.92
C SER A 330 -17.60 -7.16 -18.63
N SER A 331 -17.54 -8.45 -18.34
CA SER A 331 -16.69 -9.43 -19.00
C SER A 331 -17.56 -10.48 -19.65
N LEU A 332 -17.21 -10.89 -20.87
CA LEU A 332 -17.90 -12.00 -21.54
C LEU A 332 -17.73 -13.33 -20.78
N ALA A 333 -16.60 -13.48 -20.07
CA ALA A 333 -16.27 -14.69 -19.33
C ALA A 333 -16.84 -14.69 -17.90
N LEU A 334 -16.84 -13.53 -17.22
CA LEU A 334 -17.14 -13.40 -15.79
C LEU A 334 -18.47 -12.69 -15.49
N GLY A 335 -19.14 -12.13 -16.51
CA GLY A 335 -20.39 -11.39 -16.34
C GLY A 335 -20.19 -9.95 -15.89
N PHE A 336 -21.07 -9.46 -15.02
CA PHE A 336 -21.03 -8.09 -14.50
C PHE A 336 -20.15 -8.00 -13.25
N GLY A 337 -19.34 -6.97 -13.17
CA GLY A 337 -18.45 -6.67 -12.06
C GLY A 337 -18.02 -5.21 -12.05
N PHE A 338 -16.88 -4.94 -11.47
CA PHE A 338 -16.34 -3.59 -11.34
C PHE A 338 -14.86 -3.55 -11.71
N ARG A 339 -14.44 -2.54 -12.46
CA ARG A 339 -13.05 -2.17 -12.63
C ARG A 339 -12.65 -1.34 -11.41
N CYS A 340 -11.79 -1.91 -10.56
CA CYS A 340 -11.31 -1.26 -9.35
C CYS A 340 -9.89 -0.73 -9.56
N GLY A 341 -9.61 0.45 -9.00
CA GLY A 341 -8.29 1.05 -8.95
C GLY A 341 -7.77 1.08 -7.52
N PHE A 342 -6.50 0.70 -7.37
CA PHE A 342 -5.81 0.52 -6.09
C PHE A 342 -4.50 1.30 -6.08
N LEU A 343 -4.01 1.67 -4.89
CA LEU A 343 -2.69 2.32 -4.71
C LEU A 343 -1.55 1.41 -5.13
N GLY A 344 -1.66 0.11 -4.83
CA GLY A 344 -0.69 -0.91 -5.15
C GLY A 344 -1.25 -2.31 -4.92
N LEU A 345 -0.38 -3.32 -4.94
CA LEU A 345 -0.79 -4.72 -4.78
C LEU A 345 -1.27 -5.05 -3.37
N LEU A 346 -0.56 -4.56 -2.35
CA LEU A 346 -0.96 -4.80 -0.97
C LEU A 346 -2.33 -4.18 -0.69
N HIS A 347 -2.57 -2.98 -1.22
CA HIS A 347 -3.89 -2.34 -1.11
C HIS A 347 -4.97 -3.21 -1.77
N MET A 348 -4.71 -3.77 -2.96
CA MET A 348 -5.64 -4.68 -3.63
C MET A 348 -5.95 -5.93 -2.78
N GLU A 349 -4.92 -6.56 -2.20
CA GLU A 349 -5.09 -7.73 -1.31
C GLU A 349 -5.91 -7.39 -0.06
N ILE A 350 -5.66 -6.21 0.54
CA ILE A 350 -6.40 -5.72 1.69
C ILE A 350 -7.88 -5.56 1.35
N ILE A 351 -8.20 -4.94 0.23
CA ILE A 351 -9.59 -4.75 -0.22
C ILE A 351 -10.28 -6.10 -0.47
N GLN A 352 -9.60 -7.05 -1.10
CA GLN A 352 -10.15 -8.41 -1.31
C GLN A 352 -10.45 -9.11 0.02
N GLU A 353 -9.50 -9.07 0.96
CA GLU A 353 -9.64 -9.69 2.26
C GLU A 353 -10.78 -9.04 3.08
N ARG A 354 -10.92 -7.72 2.99
CA ARG A 354 -12.01 -6.99 3.62
C ARG A 354 -13.38 -7.32 3.01
N LEU A 355 -13.46 -7.46 1.68
CA LEU A 355 -14.69 -7.92 1.01
C LEU A 355 -15.10 -9.29 1.54
N TYR A 356 -14.14 -10.20 1.69
CA TYR A 356 -14.41 -11.53 2.23
C TYR A 356 -14.84 -11.51 3.70
N ARG A 357 -14.06 -10.83 4.59
CA ARG A 357 -14.29 -10.88 6.05
C ARG A 357 -15.44 -10.01 6.53
N GLU A 358 -15.51 -8.76 6.04
CA GLU A 358 -16.48 -7.78 6.53
C GLU A 358 -17.85 -7.93 5.86
N PHE A 359 -17.89 -8.40 4.61
CA PHE A 359 -19.11 -8.48 3.80
C PHE A 359 -19.48 -9.90 3.36
N ASN A 360 -18.67 -10.90 3.72
CA ASN A 360 -18.85 -12.30 3.29
C ASN A 360 -19.00 -12.42 1.76
N MET A 361 -18.20 -11.65 1.03
CA MET A 361 -18.23 -11.53 -0.42
C MET A 361 -17.03 -12.21 -1.04
N ASP A 362 -17.26 -13.37 -1.68
CA ASP A 362 -16.26 -14.05 -2.48
C ASP A 362 -16.16 -13.40 -3.87
N VAL A 363 -14.97 -13.01 -4.26
CA VAL A 363 -14.72 -12.32 -5.53
C VAL A 363 -13.65 -13.00 -6.37
N ILE A 364 -13.81 -12.89 -7.68
CA ILE A 364 -12.79 -13.24 -8.67
C ILE A 364 -12.14 -11.94 -9.12
N THR A 365 -10.82 -11.85 -9.03
CA THR A 365 -10.06 -10.71 -9.55
C THR A 365 -9.36 -11.10 -10.84
N THR A 366 -9.41 -10.20 -11.81
CA THR A 366 -8.60 -10.35 -13.04
C THR A 366 -7.14 -10.04 -12.76
N VAL A 367 -6.27 -10.36 -13.71
CA VAL A 367 -4.86 -10.00 -13.66
C VAL A 367 -4.72 -8.49 -13.46
N PRO A 368 -3.96 -8.04 -12.43
CA PRO A 368 -3.73 -6.63 -12.21
C PRO A 368 -2.99 -5.98 -13.39
N ASN A 369 -3.43 -4.78 -13.76
CA ASN A 369 -2.82 -3.98 -14.81
C ASN A 369 -2.46 -2.60 -14.26
N VAL A 370 -1.50 -1.94 -14.93
CA VAL A 370 -1.18 -0.55 -14.65
C VAL A 370 -1.96 0.38 -15.58
N SER A 371 -1.94 1.70 -15.31
CA SER A 371 -2.50 2.70 -16.21
C SER A 371 -1.53 2.95 -17.36
N TYR A 372 -1.95 2.74 -18.59
CA TYR A 372 -1.18 3.03 -19.80
C TYR A 372 -1.65 4.33 -20.44
N ARG A 373 -0.72 5.10 -21.01
CA ARG A 373 -1.03 6.28 -21.83
C ARG A 373 -0.81 5.94 -23.29
N ILE A 374 -1.86 6.09 -24.07
CA ILE A 374 -1.85 5.80 -25.50
C ILE A 374 -2.02 7.10 -26.26
N THR A 375 -1.01 7.47 -27.04
CA THR A 375 -1.12 8.55 -28.01
C THR A 375 -1.62 7.96 -29.31
N THR A 376 -2.77 8.45 -29.78
CA THR A 376 -3.35 8.04 -31.05
C THR A 376 -2.67 8.73 -32.23
N THR A 377 -2.88 8.22 -33.44
CA THR A 377 -2.38 8.86 -34.68
C THR A 377 -3.03 10.22 -34.95
N SER A 378 -4.18 10.53 -34.31
CA SER A 378 -4.80 11.87 -34.31
C SER A 378 -4.15 12.84 -33.32
N GLY A 379 -3.28 12.37 -32.43
CA GLY A 379 -2.60 13.17 -31.41
C GLY A 379 -3.31 13.20 -30.04
N ASP A 380 -4.46 12.54 -29.90
CA ASP A 380 -5.18 12.43 -28.63
C ASP A 380 -4.45 11.49 -27.67
N VAL A 381 -4.43 11.83 -26.40
CA VAL A 381 -3.87 10.98 -25.33
C VAL A 381 -5.00 10.35 -24.55
N VAL A 382 -5.07 9.02 -24.54
CA VAL A 382 -6.08 8.23 -23.84
C VAL A 382 -5.43 7.42 -22.74
N GLU A 383 -5.95 7.47 -21.53
CA GLU A 383 -5.55 6.56 -20.45
C GLU A 383 -6.35 5.26 -20.53
N VAL A 384 -5.65 4.12 -20.49
CA VAL A 384 -6.24 2.79 -20.61
C VAL A 384 -5.83 1.95 -19.42
N HIS A 385 -6.80 1.47 -18.66
CA HIS A 385 -6.63 0.64 -17.46
C HIS A 385 -6.99 -0.83 -17.72
N ASN A 386 -7.63 -1.10 -18.86
CA ASN A 386 -8.05 -2.43 -19.27
C ASN A 386 -7.52 -2.73 -20.68
N PRO A 387 -6.81 -3.86 -20.90
CA PRO A 387 -6.35 -4.26 -22.22
C PRO A 387 -7.46 -4.33 -23.28
N SER A 388 -8.71 -4.61 -22.86
CA SER A 388 -9.87 -4.64 -23.78
C SER A 388 -10.25 -3.25 -24.32
N GLY A 389 -9.89 -2.18 -23.61
CA GLY A 389 -10.13 -0.79 -24.01
C GLY A 389 -9.08 -0.20 -24.96
N LEU A 390 -8.09 -0.99 -25.41
CA LEU A 390 -7.08 -0.53 -26.33
C LEU A 390 -7.71 -0.13 -27.69
N PRO A 391 -7.34 1.04 -28.25
CA PRO A 391 -7.67 1.36 -29.62
C PRO A 391 -7.11 0.33 -30.61
N GLU A 392 -7.65 0.29 -31.81
CA GLU A 392 -7.08 -0.52 -32.90
C GLU A 392 -5.60 -0.19 -33.09
N VAL A 393 -4.77 -1.21 -33.29
CA VAL A 393 -3.31 -1.09 -33.42
C VAL A 393 -2.91 -0.05 -34.46
N THR A 394 -3.70 0.08 -35.55
CA THR A 394 -3.48 1.04 -36.65
C THR A 394 -3.68 2.50 -36.21
N LYS A 395 -4.41 2.74 -35.12
CA LYS A 395 -4.68 4.06 -34.56
C LYS A 395 -3.73 4.47 -33.46
N ILE A 396 -2.80 3.58 -33.06
CA ILE A 396 -1.84 3.83 -31.99
C ILE A 396 -0.54 4.36 -32.57
N ALA A 397 -0.16 5.58 -32.16
CA ALA A 397 1.13 6.15 -32.50
C ALA A 397 2.20 5.79 -31.45
N LYS A 398 1.85 5.77 -30.16
CA LYS A 398 2.77 5.54 -29.03
C LYS A 398 2.03 4.95 -27.85
N ILE A 399 2.66 4.00 -27.16
CA ILE A 399 2.20 3.48 -25.87
C ILE A 399 3.25 3.82 -24.81
N GLU A 400 2.81 4.40 -23.71
CA GLU A 400 3.64 4.73 -22.56
C GLU A 400 3.14 3.97 -21.33
N GLU A 401 4.08 3.44 -20.56
CA GLU A 401 3.80 2.77 -19.29
C GLU A 401 4.45 3.51 -18.12
N PRO A 402 3.90 3.41 -16.89
CA PRO A 402 4.48 4.03 -15.72
C PRO A 402 5.79 3.35 -15.34
N TYR A 403 6.80 4.17 -15.02
CA TYR A 403 8.10 3.75 -14.53
C TYR A 403 8.27 4.13 -13.06
N ILE A 404 9.09 3.36 -12.39
CA ILE A 404 9.46 3.53 -10.99
C ILE A 404 10.98 3.53 -10.84
N LEU A 405 11.45 4.18 -9.78
CA LEU A 405 12.77 3.92 -9.21
C LEU A 405 12.60 2.93 -8.06
N ALA A 406 13.07 1.72 -8.29
CA ALA A 406 13.05 0.61 -7.35
C ALA A 406 14.34 0.61 -6.53
N GLN A 407 14.24 0.56 -5.22
CA GLN A 407 15.34 0.47 -4.27
C GLN A 407 15.34 -0.92 -3.64
N VAL A 408 16.44 -1.65 -3.79
CA VAL A 408 16.60 -2.97 -3.19
C VAL A 408 17.81 -2.95 -2.27
N ILE A 409 17.62 -3.34 -1.01
CA ILE A 409 18.72 -3.57 -0.07
C ILE A 409 18.81 -5.07 0.19
N THR A 410 20.01 -5.61 0.04
CA THR A 410 20.27 -7.04 0.22
C THR A 410 21.67 -7.30 0.75
N LYS A 411 21.94 -8.54 1.16
CA LYS A 411 23.32 -8.98 1.45
C LYS A 411 24.13 -9.13 0.16
N THR A 412 25.41 -8.84 0.24
CA THR A 412 26.35 -8.94 -0.90
C THR A 412 26.35 -10.31 -1.56
N ASP A 413 26.15 -11.40 -0.79
CA ASP A 413 26.05 -12.78 -1.29
C ASP A 413 24.92 -12.98 -2.31
N PHE A 414 23.84 -12.21 -2.20
CA PHE A 414 22.66 -12.31 -3.09
C PHE A 414 22.65 -11.25 -4.19
N LEU A 415 23.62 -10.33 -4.20
CA LEU A 415 23.66 -9.21 -5.14
C LEU A 415 23.52 -9.66 -6.59
N GLY A 416 24.31 -10.66 -7.01
CA GLY A 416 24.27 -11.17 -8.38
C GLY A 416 22.90 -11.68 -8.82
N ASN A 417 22.19 -12.36 -7.92
CA ASN A 417 20.82 -12.86 -8.18
C ASN A 417 19.81 -11.72 -8.30
N VAL A 418 19.94 -10.72 -7.42
CA VAL A 418 19.08 -9.52 -7.43
C VAL A 418 19.27 -8.71 -8.70
N LEU A 419 20.54 -8.45 -9.08
CA LEU A 419 20.86 -7.76 -10.33
C LEU A 419 20.27 -8.47 -11.54
N LYS A 420 20.43 -9.80 -11.61
CA LYS A 420 19.85 -10.60 -12.68
C LYS A 420 18.32 -10.48 -12.74
N LEU A 421 17.63 -10.62 -11.58
CA LEU A 421 16.20 -10.49 -11.51
C LEU A 421 15.73 -9.11 -12.01
N CYS A 422 16.35 -8.02 -11.55
CA CYS A 422 15.99 -6.67 -11.97
C CYS A 422 16.21 -6.45 -13.48
N ILE A 423 17.31 -6.95 -14.03
CA ILE A 423 17.60 -6.87 -15.48
C ILE A 423 16.59 -7.70 -16.28
N ASP A 424 16.27 -8.92 -15.86
CA ASP A 424 15.25 -9.76 -16.49
C ASP A 424 13.86 -9.10 -16.50
N LYS A 425 13.61 -8.19 -15.53
CA LYS A 425 12.40 -7.36 -15.40
C LYS A 425 12.57 -5.97 -16.04
N ARG A 426 13.39 -5.85 -17.06
CA ARG A 426 13.65 -4.61 -17.83
C ARG A 426 14.21 -3.44 -17.02
N GLY A 427 14.78 -3.72 -15.85
CA GLY A 427 15.38 -2.71 -14.99
C GLY A 427 16.71 -2.20 -15.55
N VAL A 428 16.90 -0.88 -15.45
CA VAL A 428 18.17 -0.20 -15.74
C VAL A 428 18.77 0.28 -14.42
N MET A 429 19.93 -0.27 -14.07
CA MET A 429 20.62 0.11 -12.83
C MET A 429 21.04 1.58 -12.90
N LYS A 430 20.68 2.36 -11.89
CA LYS A 430 21.05 3.77 -11.75
C LYS A 430 22.21 3.96 -10.79
N ASN A 431 22.16 3.27 -9.66
CA ASN A 431 23.15 3.40 -8.61
C ASN A 431 23.33 2.09 -7.84
N GLN A 432 24.53 1.90 -7.28
CA GLN A 432 24.85 0.83 -6.34
C GLN A 432 25.72 1.41 -5.24
N THR A 433 25.31 1.27 -3.99
CA THR A 433 25.99 1.80 -2.82
C THR A 433 26.14 0.71 -1.77
N TYR A 434 27.33 0.51 -1.24
CA TYR A 434 27.54 -0.39 -0.11
C TYR A 434 27.24 0.38 1.17
N ILE A 435 26.23 -0.11 1.91
CA ILE A 435 25.87 0.43 3.23
C ILE A 435 26.87 -0.07 4.27
N THR A 436 27.22 -1.35 4.18
CA THR A 436 28.26 -2.00 4.99
C THR A 436 29.04 -2.98 4.11
N THR A 437 30.02 -3.67 4.68
CA THR A 437 30.82 -4.68 3.95
C THR A 437 29.98 -5.85 3.43
N ASP A 438 28.86 -6.17 4.12
CA ASP A 438 27.97 -7.29 3.81
C ASP A 438 26.61 -6.86 3.24
N ARG A 439 26.28 -5.55 3.22
CA ARG A 439 25.01 -5.01 2.73
C ARG A 439 25.20 -3.99 1.63
N VAL A 440 24.38 -4.11 0.62
CA VAL A 440 24.39 -3.28 -0.58
C VAL A 440 22.98 -2.81 -0.93
N GLU A 441 22.89 -1.55 -1.29
CA GLU A 441 21.72 -0.92 -1.89
C GLU A 441 21.91 -0.85 -3.40
N VAL A 442 20.90 -1.24 -4.16
CA VAL A 442 20.85 -1.07 -5.61
C VAL A 442 19.57 -0.38 -6.03
N ASN A 443 19.72 0.60 -6.90
CA ASN A 443 18.62 1.39 -7.43
C ASN A 443 18.42 1.10 -8.92
N PHE A 444 17.20 0.70 -9.30
CA PHE A 444 16.82 0.39 -10.66
C PHE A 444 15.66 1.25 -11.13
N GLU A 445 15.78 1.84 -12.30
CA GLU A 445 14.63 2.37 -13.01
C GLU A 445 13.99 1.24 -13.82
N MET A 446 12.72 0.96 -13.59
CA MET A 446 12.02 -0.16 -14.21
C MET A 446 10.52 0.10 -14.38
N PRO A 447 9.85 -0.60 -15.30
CA PRO A 447 8.41 -0.46 -15.47
C PRO A 447 7.64 -0.99 -14.26
N LEU A 448 6.62 -0.26 -13.82
CA LEU A 448 5.74 -0.69 -12.73
C LEU A 448 5.06 -2.02 -13.05
N SER A 449 4.68 -2.26 -14.31
CA SER A 449 4.04 -3.49 -14.75
C SER A 449 4.84 -4.76 -14.47
N GLU A 450 6.16 -4.67 -14.39
CA GLU A 450 7.03 -5.82 -14.15
C GLU A 450 7.11 -6.24 -12.68
N ILE A 451 6.76 -5.34 -11.76
CA ILE A 451 6.75 -5.66 -10.32
C ILE A 451 5.37 -6.15 -9.84
N VAL A 452 4.30 -5.85 -10.59
CA VAL A 452 2.92 -6.14 -10.22
C VAL A 452 2.60 -7.64 -10.16
N PHE A 453 3.41 -8.51 -10.75
CA PHE A 453 3.09 -9.95 -10.76
C PHE A 453 3.81 -10.73 -9.66
N ASP A 454 5.02 -11.08 -9.86
CA ASP A 454 5.74 -12.07 -9.06
C ASP A 454 7.11 -11.57 -8.58
N PHE A 455 7.36 -10.28 -8.75
CA PHE A 455 8.67 -9.71 -8.47
C PHE A 455 9.06 -9.85 -6.99
N TYR A 456 8.13 -9.49 -6.09
CA TYR A 456 8.40 -9.50 -4.65
C TYR A 456 8.66 -10.93 -4.13
N ASP A 457 7.85 -11.89 -4.55
CA ASP A 457 8.02 -13.31 -4.16
C ASP A 457 9.33 -13.89 -4.69
N LYS A 458 9.67 -13.57 -5.94
CA LYS A 458 10.97 -13.94 -6.52
C LYS A 458 12.13 -13.29 -5.79
N LEU A 459 12.03 -12.01 -5.48
CA LEU A 459 13.06 -11.28 -4.74
C LEU A 459 13.31 -11.91 -3.37
N LYS A 460 12.25 -12.21 -2.63
CA LYS A 460 12.31 -12.92 -1.34
C LYS A 460 12.94 -14.30 -1.49
N SER A 461 12.51 -15.07 -2.48
CA SER A 461 13.02 -16.42 -2.72
C SER A 461 14.52 -16.45 -3.04
N ILE A 462 14.98 -15.62 -3.99
CA ILE A 462 16.40 -15.61 -4.43
C ILE A 462 17.34 -15.04 -3.37
N SER A 463 16.83 -14.21 -2.47
CA SER A 463 17.58 -13.60 -1.37
C SER A 463 17.40 -14.32 -0.04
N LYS A 464 16.67 -15.45 -0.01
CA LYS A 464 16.31 -16.17 1.23
C LYS A 464 15.66 -15.27 2.29
N GLY A 465 14.89 -14.28 1.86
CA GLY A 465 14.22 -13.31 2.71
C GLY A 465 15.08 -12.11 3.14
N TYR A 466 16.36 -12.05 2.76
CA TYR A 466 17.27 -10.95 3.16
C TYR A 466 17.12 -9.67 2.33
N ALA A 467 16.42 -9.70 1.18
CA ALA A 467 16.19 -8.50 0.40
C ALA A 467 14.94 -7.75 0.88
N SER A 468 15.10 -6.46 1.09
CA SER A 468 13.99 -5.51 1.23
C SER A 468 13.83 -4.69 -0.04
N PHE A 469 12.62 -4.24 -0.28
CA PHE A 469 12.24 -3.57 -1.52
C PHE A 469 11.33 -2.38 -1.22
N ASP A 470 11.62 -1.27 -1.87
CA ASP A 470 10.79 -0.08 -1.89
C ASP A 470 10.84 0.57 -3.27
N TYR A 471 9.90 1.45 -3.61
CA TYR A 471 9.89 2.13 -4.90
C TYR A 471 9.12 3.44 -4.86
N HIS A 472 9.44 4.33 -5.79
CA HIS A 472 8.66 5.54 -6.05
C HIS A 472 8.49 5.79 -7.54
N ARG A 473 7.45 6.53 -7.91
CA ARG A 473 7.14 6.82 -9.32
C ARG A 473 8.11 7.83 -9.90
N THR A 474 8.55 7.57 -11.15
CA THR A 474 9.42 8.49 -11.90
C THR A 474 8.74 9.11 -13.12
N GLY A 475 7.55 8.61 -13.51
CA GLY A 475 6.81 9.13 -14.65
C GLY A 475 6.40 8.05 -15.65
N TYR A 476 6.18 8.44 -16.89
CA TYR A 476 5.80 7.55 -17.99
C TYR A 476 6.90 7.50 -19.04
N GLN A 477 7.15 6.32 -19.59
CA GLN A 477 8.11 6.14 -20.69
C GLN A 477 7.49 5.26 -21.78
N ALA A 478 7.87 5.54 -23.03
CA ALA A 478 7.44 4.77 -24.18
C ALA A 478 8.03 3.37 -24.15
N SER A 479 7.20 2.37 -24.41
CA SER A 479 7.60 0.96 -24.43
C SER A 479 6.94 0.22 -25.59
N LYS A 480 7.62 -0.83 -26.11
CA LYS A 480 7.10 -1.72 -27.13
C LYS A 480 6.16 -2.75 -26.49
N LEU A 481 4.93 -2.36 -26.25
CA LEU A 481 3.91 -3.22 -25.68
C LEU A 481 3.04 -3.85 -26.75
N ALA A 482 2.62 -5.10 -26.51
CA ALA A 482 1.67 -5.82 -27.34
C ALA A 482 0.53 -6.36 -26.48
N LYS A 483 -0.69 -6.32 -27.04
CA LYS A 483 -1.84 -6.97 -26.43
C LYS A 483 -1.75 -8.47 -26.68
N LEU A 484 -1.68 -9.25 -25.62
CA LEU A 484 -1.77 -10.71 -25.63
C LEU A 484 -3.18 -11.14 -25.26
N ASP A 485 -3.83 -11.86 -26.14
CA ASP A 485 -5.13 -12.47 -25.89
C ASP A 485 -4.98 -13.99 -25.72
N ILE A 486 -5.72 -14.55 -24.76
CA ILE A 486 -5.86 -15.99 -24.58
C ILE A 486 -7.18 -16.43 -25.17
N LEU A 487 -7.13 -17.42 -26.07
CA LEU A 487 -8.30 -17.97 -26.70
C LEU A 487 -8.53 -19.40 -26.21
N LEU A 488 -9.78 -19.71 -25.87
CA LEU A 488 -10.24 -21.07 -25.57
C LEU A 488 -11.17 -21.53 -26.70
N ASN A 489 -10.77 -22.58 -27.41
CA ASN A 489 -11.49 -23.07 -28.61
C ASN A 489 -11.74 -22.01 -29.68
N GLY A 490 -10.82 -21.03 -29.79
CA GLY A 490 -10.92 -19.94 -30.75
C GLY A 490 -11.64 -18.67 -30.24
N GLU A 491 -12.30 -18.75 -29.08
CA GLU A 491 -12.98 -17.61 -28.46
C GLU A 491 -12.04 -16.89 -27.48
N PRO A 492 -11.88 -15.55 -27.57
CA PRO A 492 -11.04 -14.80 -26.66
C PRO A 492 -11.65 -14.70 -25.26
N VAL A 493 -10.81 -14.86 -24.25
CA VAL A 493 -11.17 -14.68 -22.85
C VAL A 493 -10.62 -13.33 -22.40
N ASP A 494 -11.48 -12.33 -22.35
CA ASP A 494 -11.14 -10.93 -22.04
C ASP A 494 -10.49 -10.76 -20.65
N ALA A 495 -10.92 -11.53 -19.66
CA ALA A 495 -10.35 -11.53 -18.32
C ALA A 495 -8.87 -11.98 -18.25
N LEU A 496 -8.38 -12.69 -19.28
CA LEU A 496 -6.99 -13.14 -19.38
C LEU A 496 -6.16 -12.32 -20.36
N SER A 497 -6.75 -11.28 -20.97
CA SER A 497 -6.03 -10.37 -21.86
C SER A 497 -5.06 -9.50 -21.06
N SER A 498 -3.85 -9.30 -21.56
CA SER A 498 -2.83 -8.48 -20.90
C SER A 498 -2.00 -7.67 -21.91
N LEU A 499 -1.50 -6.51 -21.46
CA LEU A 499 -0.48 -5.74 -22.17
C LEU A 499 0.88 -6.15 -21.65
N ILE A 500 1.72 -6.64 -22.54
CA ILE A 500 3.05 -7.17 -22.18
C ILE A 500 4.12 -6.63 -23.13
N TYR A 501 5.36 -6.64 -22.68
CA TYR A 501 6.48 -6.28 -23.50
C TYR A 501 6.63 -7.27 -24.68
N ALA A 502 6.71 -6.74 -25.90
CA ALA A 502 6.63 -7.55 -27.10
C ALA A 502 7.66 -8.67 -27.17
N ASP A 503 8.89 -8.42 -26.69
CA ASP A 503 9.97 -9.41 -26.72
C ASP A 503 9.76 -10.55 -25.70
N HIS A 504 8.97 -10.34 -24.65
CA HIS A 504 8.62 -11.35 -23.63
C HIS A 504 7.31 -12.08 -23.93
N ALA A 505 6.57 -11.65 -24.97
CA ALA A 505 5.22 -12.12 -25.26
C ALA A 505 5.15 -13.62 -25.53
N TYR A 506 6.12 -14.18 -26.25
CA TYR A 506 6.16 -15.60 -26.57
C TYR A 506 6.31 -16.46 -25.31
N ASP A 507 7.29 -16.15 -24.47
CA ASP A 507 7.57 -16.93 -23.26
C ASP A 507 6.43 -16.82 -22.25
N PHE A 508 5.85 -15.63 -22.10
CA PHE A 508 4.69 -15.42 -21.25
C PHE A 508 3.47 -16.18 -21.75
N GLY A 509 3.14 -16.06 -23.04
CA GLY A 509 2.01 -16.76 -23.67
C GLY A 509 2.15 -18.28 -23.57
N ARG A 510 3.35 -18.82 -23.77
CA ARG A 510 3.63 -20.26 -23.63
C ARG A 510 3.40 -20.74 -22.20
N LYS A 511 3.98 -20.07 -21.20
CA LYS A 511 3.81 -20.42 -19.78
C LYS A 511 2.35 -20.32 -19.34
N MET A 512 1.62 -19.31 -19.82
CA MET A 512 0.19 -19.18 -19.55
C MET A 512 -0.62 -20.34 -20.14
N CYS A 513 -0.38 -20.71 -21.39
CA CYS A 513 -1.03 -21.86 -22.01
C CYS A 513 -0.71 -23.18 -21.28
N GLU A 514 0.55 -23.41 -20.89
CA GLU A 514 0.97 -24.57 -20.12
C GLU A 514 0.24 -24.62 -18.76
N LYS A 515 0.17 -23.50 -18.04
CA LYS A 515 -0.51 -23.41 -16.74
C LYS A 515 -2.02 -23.62 -16.85
N LEU A 516 -2.66 -23.02 -17.84
CA LEU A 516 -4.08 -23.22 -18.10
C LEU A 516 -4.39 -24.69 -18.45
N LYS A 517 -3.51 -25.37 -19.19
CA LYS A 517 -3.65 -26.80 -19.48
C LYS A 517 -3.62 -27.67 -18.24
N GLU A 518 -2.82 -27.28 -17.21
CA GLU A 518 -2.78 -27.98 -15.92
C GLU A 518 -4.05 -27.76 -15.10
N LEU A 519 -4.56 -26.51 -15.10
CA LEU A 519 -5.67 -26.07 -14.26
C LEU A 519 -7.04 -26.45 -14.84
N ILE A 520 -7.20 -26.40 -16.18
CA ILE A 520 -8.50 -26.68 -16.82
C ILE A 520 -8.79 -28.18 -16.72
N PRO A 521 -9.89 -28.60 -16.08
CA PRO A 521 -10.26 -29.99 -15.97
C PRO A 521 -10.64 -30.56 -17.36
N ARG A 522 -10.28 -31.83 -17.59
CA ARG A 522 -10.59 -32.52 -18.83
C ARG A 522 -12.10 -32.67 -19.02
N GLN A 523 -12.59 -32.28 -20.18
CA GLN A 523 -13.99 -32.38 -20.57
C GLN A 523 -14.21 -33.56 -21.56
N GLN A 524 -15.43 -33.76 -22.06
CA GLN A 524 -15.75 -34.74 -23.06
C GLN A 524 -15.27 -34.37 -24.48
N PHE A 525 -14.79 -33.14 -24.66
CA PHE A 525 -14.22 -32.57 -25.87
C PHE A 525 -12.83 -31.99 -25.64
N ASP A 526 -12.06 -31.86 -26.72
CA ASP A 526 -10.74 -31.25 -26.65
C ASP A 526 -10.88 -29.73 -26.48
N ILE A 527 -10.10 -29.13 -25.55
CA ILE A 527 -10.05 -27.69 -25.35
C ILE A 527 -8.73 -27.18 -25.91
N ALA A 528 -8.78 -26.39 -26.97
CA ALA A 528 -7.63 -25.72 -27.54
C ALA A 528 -7.38 -24.42 -26.75
N ILE A 529 -6.18 -24.27 -26.19
CA ILE A 529 -5.71 -23.08 -25.48
C ILE A 529 -4.69 -22.40 -26.39
N GLN A 530 -4.90 -21.16 -26.76
CA GLN A 530 -4.04 -20.41 -27.65
C GLN A 530 -3.70 -19.05 -27.09
N ALA A 531 -2.44 -18.64 -27.22
CA ALA A 531 -2.02 -17.26 -26.95
C ALA A 531 -1.80 -16.57 -28.30
N ALA A 532 -2.38 -15.38 -28.47
CA ALA A 532 -2.35 -14.65 -29.73
C ALA A 532 -2.00 -13.18 -29.53
N ILE A 533 -1.31 -12.59 -30.50
CA ILE A 533 -1.10 -11.14 -30.65
C ILE A 533 -1.80 -10.73 -31.94
N GLY A 534 -2.92 -10.01 -31.81
CA GLY A 534 -3.82 -9.76 -32.93
C GLY A 534 -4.31 -11.07 -33.57
N SER A 535 -4.08 -11.27 -34.85
CA SER A 535 -4.44 -12.50 -35.57
C SER A 535 -3.38 -13.61 -35.50
N LYS A 536 -2.19 -13.31 -34.95
CA LYS A 536 -1.07 -14.26 -34.93
C LYS A 536 -1.06 -15.09 -33.66
N ILE A 537 -1.27 -16.38 -33.78
CA ILE A 537 -1.11 -17.35 -32.69
C ILE A 537 0.38 -17.55 -32.44
N ILE A 538 0.84 -17.30 -31.19
CA ILE A 538 2.24 -17.42 -30.80
C ILE A 538 2.51 -18.67 -29.94
N ALA A 539 1.52 -19.17 -29.22
CA ALA A 539 1.63 -20.42 -28.46
C ALA A 539 0.31 -21.18 -28.47
N ARG A 540 0.37 -22.52 -28.37
CA ARG A 540 -0.81 -23.38 -28.34
C ARG A 540 -0.57 -24.60 -27.46
N GLU A 541 -1.58 -24.91 -26.64
CA GLU A 541 -1.71 -26.14 -25.88
C GLU A 541 -3.09 -26.76 -26.08
N THR A 542 -3.27 -28.01 -25.66
CA THR A 542 -4.56 -28.69 -25.79
C THR A 542 -4.82 -29.56 -24.55
N VAL A 543 -5.96 -29.35 -23.89
CA VAL A 543 -6.50 -30.26 -22.88
C VAL A 543 -7.29 -31.34 -23.63
N LYS A 544 -6.78 -32.57 -23.62
CA LYS A 544 -7.42 -33.67 -24.34
C LYS A 544 -8.70 -34.13 -23.63
N ALA A 545 -9.70 -34.48 -24.42
CA ALA A 545 -10.96 -35.02 -23.93
C ALA A 545 -10.77 -36.30 -23.08
N VAL A 546 -11.67 -36.47 -22.11
CA VAL A 546 -11.82 -37.74 -21.40
C VAL A 546 -12.52 -38.72 -22.32
N ARG A 547 -11.78 -39.69 -22.84
CA ARG A 547 -12.34 -40.72 -23.72
C ARG A 547 -12.38 -42.06 -23.00
N LYS A 548 -13.50 -42.77 -23.14
CA LYS A 548 -13.59 -44.18 -22.71
C LYS A 548 -12.59 -45.01 -23.53
N ASP A 549 -11.81 -45.86 -22.88
CA ASP A 549 -10.99 -46.82 -23.62
C ASP A 549 -11.89 -47.88 -24.26
N VAL A 550 -12.37 -47.55 -25.47
CA VAL A 550 -13.25 -48.44 -26.26
C VAL A 550 -12.48 -49.65 -26.83
N THR A 551 -11.14 -49.61 -26.77
CA THR A 551 -10.26 -50.65 -27.25
C THR A 551 -9.81 -51.63 -26.17
N ALA A 552 -10.06 -51.36 -24.90
CA ALA A 552 -9.65 -52.20 -23.76
C ALA A 552 -10.17 -53.64 -23.84
N LYS A 553 -11.33 -53.86 -24.47
CA LYS A 553 -11.92 -55.18 -24.68
C LYS A 553 -11.56 -55.85 -26.03
N CYS A 554 -10.70 -55.21 -26.84
CA CYS A 554 -10.25 -55.79 -28.11
C CYS A 554 -9.00 -56.65 -27.84
N TYR A 555 -9.19 -57.96 -27.74
CA TYR A 555 -8.11 -58.94 -27.64
C TYR A 555 -7.33 -59.01 -28.96
N GLY A 556 -5.99 -59.02 -28.88
CA GLY A 556 -4.99 -59.34 -29.93
C GLY A 556 -5.29 -58.80 -31.33
N GLY A 557 -4.37 -58.21 -31.99
CA GLY A 557 -4.19 -58.02 -33.42
C GLY A 557 -5.30 -57.46 -34.33
N ASP A 558 -6.57 -57.32 -33.91
CA ASP A 558 -7.64 -56.81 -34.79
C ASP A 558 -7.58 -55.26 -34.93
N ILE A 559 -6.65 -54.83 -35.75
CA ILE A 559 -6.37 -53.43 -36.06
C ILE A 559 -7.60 -52.77 -36.71
N SER A 560 -8.35 -53.50 -37.53
CA SER A 560 -9.51 -52.97 -38.24
C SER A 560 -10.66 -52.62 -37.28
N ARG A 561 -10.91 -53.48 -36.30
CA ARG A 561 -11.93 -53.25 -35.27
C ARG A 561 -11.53 -52.12 -34.31
N LYS A 562 -10.27 -52.08 -33.89
CA LYS A 562 -9.74 -50.97 -33.09
C LYS A 562 -9.91 -49.64 -33.81
N ARG A 563 -9.59 -49.58 -35.09
CA ARG A 563 -9.72 -48.39 -35.94
C ARG A 563 -11.17 -47.93 -36.06
N LYS A 564 -12.10 -48.85 -36.36
CA LYS A 564 -13.55 -48.53 -36.42
C LYS A 564 -14.11 -48.04 -35.08
N LEU A 565 -13.68 -48.60 -33.94
CA LEU A 565 -14.13 -48.16 -32.64
C LEU A 565 -13.59 -46.77 -32.30
N LEU A 566 -12.34 -46.46 -32.64
CA LEU A 566 -11.72 -45.15 -32.46
C LEU A 566 -12.34 -44.10 -33.40
N GLU A 567 -12.68 -44.46 -34.63
CA GLU A 567 -13.36 -43.57 -35.59
C GLU A 567 -14.80 -43.24 -35.16
N LYS A 568 -15.52 -44.17 -34.52
CA LYS A 568 -16.84 -43.90 -33.93
C LYS A 568 -16.80 -43.04 -32.68
N GLN A 569 -15.65 -42.90 -32.03
CA GLN A 569 -15.47 -42.11 -30.82
C GLN A 569 -14.99 -40.67 -31.14
N LYS A 570 -14.48 -40.44 -32.35
CA LYS A 570 -14.20 -39.11 -32.87
C LYS A 570 -15.48 -38.32 -33.11
#